data_38bf636971ca41414f5b29cc4b6d7df7
#
_entry.id   38bf636971ca41414f5b29cc4b6d7df7
#
_cell.length_a   1.000
_cell.length_b   1.000
_cell.length_c   1.000
_cell.angle_alpha   90.00
_cell.angle_beta   90.00
_cell.angle_gamma   90.00
#
_symmetry.space_group_name_H-M   'P 1'
#
loop_
_entity.id
_entity.type
_entity.pdbx_description
1 polymer ?
#
loop_
_entity_poly.entity_id
_entity_poly.type
_entity_poly.pdbx_seq_one_letter_code
_entity_poly.pdbx_strand_id
1 'polypeptide(L)'
;MYFGSDNSSPAHPSILNALIAANDGYTSGYGNEEAMNNVTKKLRDLFEAPNASVYLVTTGTAANSLALATLTKPWETIFCHRHSHIEEDECGAPEFYTNGAKLTLVDGKNAKICPKNLLDAINLYSQKEVHNIQNGSLSITNVTEFGTIYSLDEIKTLTGIAKAHNLKTHLDGARFANAMIALDCTPAELTWKSGIDVVSFGATKNGCLGVEAVVFFNPEMAWEFELRRKRGGHLLSKHRMLSAQMQGYLKDDLWIDLARKANSECQKLLSKIEKNPNIKIIHPPEANLIFATIPTKLHDKLISNGAKYNHWSSQMSPLDVPENETKIRLACSWCTTESEINKLLELFNY
;
A
#
# COMPACT_ATOMS: atom_id res chain seq x y z
N MET A 1 -8.86 10.29 20.93
CA MET A 1 -8.57 8.98 20.33
C MET A 1 -8.60 9.10 18.81
N TYR A 2 -7.60 8.57 18.15
CA TYR A 2 -7.40 8.78 16.72
C TYR A 2 -7.30 7.45 15.97
N PHE A 3 -8.26 7.21 15.07
CA PHE A 3 -8.36 6.02 14.23
C PHE A 3 -8.61 6.39 12.74
N GLY A 4 -8.24 7.62 12.34
CA GLY A 4 -8.54 8.12 10.99
C GLY A 4 -7.67 7.51 9.91
N SER A 5 -6.37 7.59 10.08
CA SER A 5 -5.40 7.06 9.11
C SER A 5 -4.04 6.81 9.75
N ASP A 6 -3.40 5.72 9.35
CA ASP A 6 -1.99 5.43 9.66
C ASP A 6 -1.03 6.47 9.04
N ASN A 7 -1.43 7.16 7.95
CA ASN A 7 -0.68 8.31 7.42
C ASN A 7 -0.53 9.48 8.39
N SER A 8 -1.41 9.59 9.39
CA SER A 8 -1.40 10.69 10.36
C SER A 8 -0.63 10.36 11.63
N SER A 9 -0.04 9.18 11.72
CA SER A 9 0.83 8.81 12.82
C SER A 9 2.13 9.62 12.80
N PRO A 10 2.75 9.91 13.95
CA PRO A 10 4.05 10.55 13.98
C PRO A 10 5.12 9.62 13.41
N ALA A 11 6.28 10.18 13.07
CA ALA A 11 7.44 9.35 12.78
C ALA A 11 7.97 8.69 14.07
N HIS A 12 8.46 7.45 13.95
CA HIS A 12 9.07 6.76 15.09
C HIS A 12 10.37 7.48 15.53
N PRO A 13 10.65 7.61 16.84
CA PRO A 13 11.85 8.30 17.32
C PRO A 13 13.17 7.79 16.72
N SER A 14 13.30 6.49 16.45
CA SER A 14 14.50 5.93 15.80
C SER A 14 14.70 6.47 14.39
N ILE A 15 13.61 6.77 13.64
CA ILE A 15 13.67 7.37 12.31
C ILE A 15 14.16 8.82 12.41
N LEU A 16 13.64 9.59 13.37
CA LEU A 16 14.09 10.97 13.62
C LEU A 16 15.56 11.01 14.03
N ASN A 17 16.01 10.10 14.89
CA ASN A 17 17.40 9.97 15.27
C ASN A 17 18.30 9.62 14.08
N ALA A 18 17.87 8.75 13.17
CA ALA A 18 18.61 8.43 11.95
C ALA A 18 18.73 9.66 11.03
N LEU A 19 17.67 10.47 10.91
CA LEU A 19 17.71 11.72 10.15
C LEU A 19 18.69 12.74 10.76
N ILE A 20 18.68 12.92 12.09
CA ILE A 20 19.61 13.81 12.79
C ILE A 20 21.05 13.36 12.55
N ALA A 21 21.33 12.07 12.70
CA ALA A 21 22.66 11.51 12.47
C ALA A 21 23.13 11.67 11.02
N ALA A 22 22.23 11.51 10.04
CA ALA A 22 22.56 11.68 8.63
C ALA A 22 22.76 13.14 8.21
N ASN A 23 22.37 14.10 9.04
CA ASN A 23 22.50 15.53 8.71
C ASN A 23 23.88 16.12 9.08
N ASP A 24 24.85 15.28 9.36
CA ASP A 24 26.23 15.72 9.64
C ASP A 24 27.07 15.78 8.34
N GLY A 25 27.89 16.82 8.24
CA GLY A 25 28.88 17.01 7.19
C GLY A 25 28.33 17.00 5.75
N TYR A 26 29.27 16.89 4.79
CA TYR A 26 28.96 16.79 3.36
C TYR A 26 28.91 15.32 2.93
N THR A 27 27.97 15.00 2.04
CA THR A 27 27.89 13.69 1.39
C THR A 27 27.43 13.84 -0.06
N SER A 28 27.65 12.81 -0.88
CA SER A 28 27.14 12.77 -2.26
C SER A 28 25.61 12.90 -2.28
N GLY A 29 25.10 13.51 -3.32
CA GLY A 29 23.65 13.66 -3.51
C GLY A 29 23.07 12.62 -4.46
N TYR A 30 21.76 12.73 -4.68
CA TYR A 30 21.01 12.00 -5.71
C TYR A 30 21.06 10.47 -5.60
N GLY A 31 21.23 9.93 -4.40
CA GLY A 31 21.29 8.48 -4.15
C GLY A 31 22.68 7.85 -4.30
N ASN A 32 23.73 8.69 -4.41
CA ASN A 32 25.12 8.22 -4.49
C ASN A 32 25.85 8.23 -3.13
N GLU A 33 25.13 8.46 -2.05
CA GLU A 33 25.64 8.40 -0.68
C GLU A 33 25.75 6.96 -0.16
N GLU A 34 26.67 6.71 0.78
CA GLU A 34 26.89 5.40 1.39
C GLU A 34 25.61 4.85 2.06
N ALA A 35 24.80 5.71 2.65
CA ALA A 35 23.53 5.35 3.25
C ALA A 35 22.59 4.63 2.26
N MET A 36 22.55 5.08 0.99
CA MET A 36 21.75 4.41 -0.04
C MET A 36 22.34 3.04 -0.44
N ASN A 37 23.65 2.91 -0.48
CA ASN A 37 24.28 1.62 -0.74
C ASN A 37 23.91 0.59 0.34
N ASN A 38 23.92 1.02 1.61
CA ASN A 38 23.52 0.18 2.74
C ASN A 38 22.04 -0.21 2.69
N VAL A 39 21.16 0.74 2.34
CA VAL A 39 19.72 0.47 2.12
C VAL A 39 19.53 -0.53 0.99
N THR A 40 20.19 -0.33 -0.14
CA THR A 40 20.12 -1.24 -1.30
C THR A 40 20.54 -2.65 -0.92
N LYS A 41 21.67 -2.78 -0.22
CA LYS A 41 22.14 -4.09 0.26
C LYS A 41 21.12 -4.74 1.18
N LYS A 42 20.63 -4.00 2.21
CA LYS A 42 19.67 -4.54 3.17
C LYS A 42 18.36 -4.97 2.51
N LEU A 43 17.83 -4.21 1.56
CA LEU A 43 16.62 -4.59 0.82
C LEU A 43 16.86 -5.78 -0.11
N ARG A 44 18.01 -5.89 -0.78
CA ARG A 44 18.39 -7.07 -1.55
C ARG A 44 18.45 -8.33 -0.69
N ASP A 45 19.05 -8.22 0.50
CA ASP A 45 19.10 -9.31 1.46
C ASP A 45 17.69 -9.69 1.94
N LEU A 46 16.87 -8.69 2.28
CA LEU A 46 15.51 -8.86 2.76
C LEU A 46 14.59 -9.56 1.73
N PHE A 47 14.70 -9.17 0.47
CA PHE A 47 13.93 -9.76 -0.63
C PHE A 47 14.60 -11.01 -1.23
N GLU A 48 15.74 -11.46 -0.73
CA GLU A 48 16.51 -12.58 -1.32
C GLU A 48 16.78 -12.37 -2.83
N ALA A 49 17.01 -11.13 -3.23
CA ALA A 49 17.14 -10.70 -4.63
C ALA A 49 18.42 -9.87 -4.83
N PRO A 50 19.60 -10.51 -4.93
CA PRO A 50 20.90 -9.84 -4.91
C PRO A 50 21.11 -8.85 -6.07
N ASN A 51 20.38 -9.05 -7.18
CA ASN A 51 20.47 -8.20 -8.38
C ASN A 51 19.35 -7.17 -8.48
N ALA A 52 18.42 -7.10 -7.51
CA ALA A 52 17.31 -6.17 -7.56
C ALA A 52 17.80 -4.71 -7.62
N SER A 53 17.12 -3.88 -8.39
CA SER A 53 17.33 -2.44 -8.40
C SER A 53 16.40 -1.77 -7.41
N VAL A 54 16.97 -0.90 -6.55
CA VAL A 54 16.27 -0.27 -5.43
C VAL A 54 16.33 1.24 -5.57
N TYR A 55 15.19 1.89 -5.49
CA TYR A 55 15.04 3.34 -5.56
C TYR A 55 14.17 3.86 -4.43
N LEU A 56 14.45 5.07 -3.92
CA LEU A 56 13.62 5.72 -2.92
C LEU A 56 12.90 6.93 -3.51
N VAL A 57 11.63 7.07 -3.13
CA VAL A 57 10.76 8.21 -3.46
C VAL A 57 10.05 8.69 -2.20
N THR A 58 9.37 9.83 -2.26
CA THR A 58 8.78 10.48 -1.07
C THR A 58 7.35 10.05 -0.77
N THR A 59 6.62 9.51 -1.76
CA THR A 59 5.19 9.19 -1.61
C THR A 59 4.83 7.86 -2.28
N GLY A 60 3.79 7.19 -1.78
CA GLY A 60 3.22 5.99 -2.41
C GLY A 60 2.74 6.25 -3.82
N THR A 61 2.08 7.40 -4.05
CA THR A 61 1.63 7.82 -5.39
C THR A 61 2.79 7.91 -6.38
N ALA A 62 3.94 8.48 -5.97
CA ALA A 62 5.13 8.53 -6.83
C ALA A 62 5.69 7.11 -7.08
N ALA A 63 5.71 6.25 -6.05
CA ALA A 63 6.17 4.87 -6.19
C ALA A 63 5.32 4.10 -7.21
N ASN A 64 3.99 4.13 -7.04
CA ASN A 64 3.04 3.44 -7.90
C ASN A 64 3.08 3.98 -9.34
N SER A 65 2.90 5.29 -9.48
CA SER A 65 2.78 5.93 -10.81
C SER A 65 4.05 5.79 -11.66
N LEU A 66 5.23 5.95 -11.05
CA LEU A 66 6.50 5.80 -11.78
C LEU A 66 6.83 4.34 -12.09
N ALA A 67 6.51 3.40 -11.17
CA ALA A 67 6.63 1.97 -11.42
C ALA A 67 5.73 1.55 -12.59
N LEU A 68 4.44 1.89 -12.53
CA LEU A 68 3.48 1.56 -13.58
C LEU A 68 3.83 2.21 -14.93
N ALA A 69 4.34 3.45 -14.92
CA ALA A 69 4.82 4.10 -16.14
C ALA A 69 6.03 3.40 -16.76
N THR A 70 6.85 2.73 -15.96
CA THR A 70 7.97 1.91 -16.44
C THR A 70 7.47 0.59 -17.06
N LEU A 71 6.37 0.05 -16.55
CA LEU A 71 5.79 -1.23 -17.01
C LEU A 71 4.85 -1.11 -18.20
N THR A 72 4.27 0.08 -18.43
CA THR A 72 3.12 0.27 -19.33
C THR A 72 3.35 1.41 -20.30
N LYS A 73 3.08 1.16 -21.57
CA LYS A 73 3.17 2.16 -22.64
C LYS A 73 1.88 2.97 -22.75
N PRO A 74 1.91 4.18 -23.35
CA PRO A 74 0.74 5.06 -23.47
C PRO A 74 -0.51 4.44 -24.12
N TRP A 75 -0.33 3.47 -25.02
CA TRP A 75 -1.41 2.76 -25.72
C TRP A 75 -1.80 1.43 -25.09
N GLU A 76 -1.25 1.13 -23.93
CA GLU A 76 -1.55 -0.07 -23.16
C GLU A 76 -2.50 0.25 -22.00
N THR A 77 -2.97 -0.78 -21.30
CA THR A 77 -3.80 -0.64 -20.12
C THR A 77 -3.16 -1.29 -18.91
N ILE A 78 -3.47 -0.74 -17.73
CA ILE A 78 -3.14 -1.30 -16.42
C ILE A 78 -4.40 -1.95 -15.88
N PHE A 79 -4.38 -3.26 -15.65
CA PHE A 79 -5.45 -3.96 -14.96
C PHE A 79 -5.31 -3.77 -13.45
N CYS A 80 -6.35 -3.33 -12.77
CA CYS A 80 -6.37 -3.16 -11.33
C CYS A 80 -7.77 -3.42 -10.77
N HIS A 81 -7.88 -3.61 -9.46
CA HIS A 81 -9.21 -3.67 -8.84
C HIS A 81 -9.89 -2.30 -8.90
N ARG A 82 -11.24 -2.28 -9.05
CA ARG A 82 -12.05 -1.04 -9.08
C ARG A 82 -11.78 -0.10 -7.89
N HIS A 83 -11.55 -0.67 -6.71
CA HIS A 83 -11.25 0.06 -5.49
C HIS A 83 -9.76 0.05 -5.14
N SER A 84 -8.87 0.00 -6.13
CA SER A 84 -7.45 0.19 -5.90
C SER A 84 -7.13 1.67 -5.69
N HIS A 85 -6.13 1.96 -4.87
CA HIS A 85 -5.68 3.32 -4.58
C HIS A 85 -5.31 4.11 -5.85
N ILE A 86 -4.69 3.44 -6.82
CA ILE A 86 -4.30 4.03 -8.11
C ILE A 86 -5.49 4.51 -8.95
N GLU A 87 -6.69 3.95 -8.73
CA GLU A 87 -7.93 4.40 -9.38
C GLU A 87 -8.62 5.51 -8.59
N GLU A 88 -8.80 5.31 -7.27
CA GLU A 88 -9.68 6.16 -6.48
C GLU A 88 -8.97 7.39 -5.88
N ASP A 89 -7.69 7.27 -5.47
CA ASP A 89 -7.05 8.23 -4.55
C ASP A 89 -5.71 8.80 -5.05
N GLU A 90 -5.38 8.65 -6.35
CA GLU A 90 -4.13 9.21 -6.93
C GLU A 90 -4.35 10.30 -7.98
N CYS A 91 -5.59 10.81 -8.10
CA CYS A 91 -5.92 11.97 -8.95
C CYS A 91 -5.44 11.83 -10.41
N GLY A 92 -5.51 10.62 -10.99
CA GLY A 92 -5.05 10.34 -12.34
C GLY A 92 -3.51 10.38 -12.51
N ALA A 93 -2.76 10.22 -11.43
CA ALA A 93 -1.29 10.22 -11.50
C ALA A 93 -0.72 9.05 -12.33
N PRO A 94 -1.25 7.81 -12.25
CA PRO A 94 -0.82 6.74 -13.14
C PRO A 94 -1.00 7.09 -14.61
N GLU A 95 -2.15 7.63 -15.01
CA GLU A 95 -2.44 8.06 -16.37
C GLU A 95 -1.52 9.20 -16.83
N PHE A 96 -1.25 10.16 -15.93
CA PHE A 96 -0.34 11.26 -16.22
C PHE A 96 1.09 10.78 -16.48
N TYR A 97 1.65 9.93 -15.61
CA TYR A 97 3.04 9.46 -15.73
C TYR A 97 3.24 8.42 -16.84
N THR A 98 2.20 7.65 -17.18
CA THR A 98 2.22 6.73 -18.33
C THR A 98 2.00 7.44 -19.67
N ASN A 99 1.75 8.75 -19.68
CA ASN A 99 1.36 9.55 -20.85
C ASN A 99 0.02 9.08 -21.47
N GLY A 100 -0.95 8.67 -20.63
CA GLY A 100 -2.32 8.40 -21.05
C GLY A 100 -2.71 6.92 -21.13
N ALA A 101 -1.94 5.99 -20.58
CA ALA A 101 -2.41 4.61 -20.45
C ALA A 101 -3.69 4.57 -19.59
N LYS A 102 -4.65 3.75 -20.00
CA LYS A 102 -5.90 3.59 -19.25
C LYS A 102 -5.75 2.64 -18.09
N LEU A 103 -6.61 2.80 -17.07
CA LEU A 103 -6.89 1.76 -16.10
C LEU A 103 -8.07 0.90 -16.62
N THR A 104 -7.91 -0.43 -16.60
CA THR A 104 -9.00 -1.38 -16.83
C THR A 104 -9.39 -1.99 -15.50
N LEU A 105 -10.60 -1.65 -15.05
CA LEU A 105 -11.09 -2.01 -13.73
C LEU A 105 -11.60 -3.45 -13.72
N VAL A 106 -11.08 -4.26 -12.80
CA VAL A 106 -11.44 -5.66 -12.66
C VAL A 106 -12.13 -5.87 -11.32
N ASP A 107 -13.36 -6.36 -11.37
CA ASP A 107 -14.16 -6.59 -10.16
C ASP A 107 -13.80 -7.90 -9.45
N GLY A 108 -14.06 -7.90 -8.13
CA GLY A 108 -13.95 -9.06 -7.28
C GLY A 108 -14.43 -8.75 -5.86
N LYS A 109 -14.59 -9.77 -5.05
CA LYS A 109 -15.05 -9.61 -3.65
C LYS A 109 -13.94 -9.04 -2.77
N ASN A 110 -14.33 -8.22 -1.79
CA ASN A 110 -13.43 -7.70 -0.75
C ASN A 110 -12.23 -6.93 -1.31
N ALA A 111 -12.44 -6.14 -2.37
CA ALA A 111 -11.41 -5.40 -3.10
C ALA A 111 -10.27 -6.29 -3.68
N LYS A 112 -10.54 -7.58 -3.87
CA LYS A 112 -9.61 -8.52 -4.51
C LYS A 112 -10.04 -8.81 -5.94
N ILE A 113 -9.11 -8.76 -6.88
CA ILE A 113 -9.34 -9.09 -8.30
C ILE A 113 -9.81 -10.55 -8.42
N CYS A 114 -10.93 -10.77 -9.11
CA CYS A 114 -11.39 -12.11 -9.46
C CYS A 114 -10.57 -12.65 -10.65
N PRO A 115 -9.91 -13.82 -10.55
CA PRO A 115 -9.08 -14.36 -11.63
C PRO A 115 -9.84 -14.54 -12.96
N LYS A 116 -11.11 -14.98 -12.88
CA LYS A 116 -11.95 -15.11 -14.08
C LYS A 116 -12.20 -13.77 -14.74
N ASN A 117 -12.54 -12.74 -13.95
CA ASN A 117 -12.82 -11.40 -14.48
C ASN A 117 -11.54 -10.78 -15.07
N LEU A 118 -10.37 -11.05 -14.49
CA LEU A 118 -9.07 -10.63 -15.05
C LEU A 118 -8.84 -11.27 -16.42
N LEU A 119 -9.03 -12.58 -16.52
CA LEU A 119 -8.85 -13.29 -17.79
C LEU A 119 -9.84 -12.78 -18.87
N ASP A 120 -11.11 -12.59 -18.50
CA ASP A 120 -12.12 -12.04 -19.40
C ASP A 120 -11.74 -10.64 -19.89
N ALA A 121 -11.24 -9.76 -18.99
CA ALA A 121 -10.80 -8.41 -19.32
C ALA A 121 -9.56 -8.41 -20.25
N ILE A 122 -8.58 -9.27 -20.00
CA ILE A 122 -7.38 -9.43 -20.84
C ILE A 122 -7.79 -9.88 -22.24
N ASN A 123 -8.72 -10.83 -22.35
CA ASN A 123 -9.17 -11.38 -23.63
C ASN A 123 -9.90 -10.35 -24.51
N LEU A 124 -10.53 -9.32 -23.92
CA LEU A 124 -11.13 -8.22 -24.69
C LEU A 124 -10.11 -7.47 -25.55
N TYR A 125 -8.84 -7.46 -25.16
CA TYR A 125 -7.75 -6.75 -25.83
C TYR A 125 -6.69 -7.69 -26.43
N SER A 126 -6.98 -9.00 -26.47
CA SER A 126 -6.02 -10.02 -26.95
C SER A 126 -5.79 -9.98 -28.47
N GLN A 127 -6.72 -9.42 -29.21
CA GLN A 127 -6.56 -9.22 -30.66
C GLN A 127 -5.74 -7.96 -30.90
N LYS A 128 -4.59 -8.10 -31.59
CA LYS A 128 -3.72 -6.98 -31.96
C LYS A 128 -4.37 -6.12 -33.04
N GLU A 129 -5.42 -5.40 -32.69
CA GLU A 129 -6.11 -4.45 -33.54
C GLU A 129 -5.68 -3.02 -33.21
N VAL A 130 -5.42 -2.22 -34.24
CA VAL A 130 -4.95 -0.84 -34.10
C VAL A 130 -6.00 0.08 -33.44
N HIS A 131 -7.26 -0.31 -33.47
CA HIS A 131 -8.37 0.45 -32.87
C HIS A 131 -8.49 0.24 -31.35
N ASN A 132 -7.86 -0.79 -30.79
CA ASN A 132 -7.99 -1.17 -29.40
C ASN A 132 -6.73 -0.83 -28.61
N ILE A 133 -6.91 -0.50 -27.32
CA ILE A 133 -5.80 -0.48 -26.37
C ILE A 133 -5.16 -1.87 -26.27
N GLN A 134 -3.89 -1.92 -25.93
CA GLN A 134 -3.14 -3.16 -25.77
C GLN A 134 -3.00 -3.54 -24.30
N ASN A 135 -2.77 -4.81 -24.03
CA ASN A 135 -2.49 -5.32 -22.68
C ASN A 135 -1.11 -4.85 -22.21
N GLY A 136 -1.02 -4.26 -21.02
CA GLY A 136 0.21 -3.71 -20.46
C GLY A 136 0.64 -4.38 -19.16
N SER A 137 0.06 -4.00 -18.04
CA SER A 137 0.45 -4.52 -16.73
C SER A 137 -0.74 -4.84 -15.83
N LEU A 138 -0.46 -5.62 -14.77
CA LEU A 138 -1.38 -5.91 -13.67
C LEU A 138 -0.86 -5.25 -12.40
N SER A 139 -1.70 -4.50 -11.71
CA SER A 139 -1.42 -3.93 -10.39
C SER A 139 -2.29 -4.59 -9.33
N ILE A 140 -1.65 -5.12 -8.28
CA ILE A 140 -2.30 -5.74 -7.11
C ILE A 140 -1.98 -4.88 -5.89
N THR A 141 -2.97 -4.58 -5.03
CA THR A 141 -2.78 -3.84 -3.78
C THR A 141 -2.88 -4.80 -2.59
N ASN A 142 -1.84 -4.89 -1.77
CA ASN A 142 -1.84 -5.73 -0.57
C ASN A 142 -1.16 -5.00 0.62
N VAL A 143 -1.85 -4.69 1.66
CA VAL A 143 -3.29 -4.85 2.06
C VAL A 143 -4.20 -4.05 1.12
N THR A 144 -5.39 -4.60 0.77
CA THR A 144 -6.36 -3.92 -0.09
C THR A 144 -6.97 -2.69 0.59
N GLU A 145 -7.64 -1.83 -0.18
CA GLU A 145 -8.32 -0.64 0.36
C GLU A 145 -9.48 -1.00 1.33
N PHE A 146 -9.95 -2.24 1.33
CA PHE A 146 -10.96 -2.74 2.27
C PHE A 146 -10.36 -3.48 3.48
N GLY A 147 -9.04 -3.43 3.68
CA GLY A 147 -8.37 -4.06 4.82
C GLY A 147 -8.22 -5.57 4.72
N THR A 148 -8.53 -6.15 3.56
CA THR A 148 -8.36 -7.58 3.28
C THR A 148 -6.99 -7.87 2.67
N ILE A 149 -6.59 -9.13 2.66
CA ILE A 149 -5.25 -9.55 2.22
C ILE A 149 -5.36 -10.61 1.15
N TYR A 150 -4.64 -10.45 0.04
CA TYR A 150 -4.41 -11.54 -0.89
C TYR A 150 -3.48 -12.58 -0.27
N SER A 151 -3.89 -13.84 -0.27
CA SER A 151 -2.98 -14.95 0.06
C SER A 151 -1.89 -15.09 -1.02
N LEU A 152 -0.81 -15.80 -0.68
CA LEU A 152 0.27 -16.09 -1.65
C LEU A 152 -0.25 -16.85 -2.87
N ASP A 153 -1.23 -17.75 -2.69
CA ASP A 153 -1.80 -18.53 -3.80
C ASP A 153 -2.74 -17.68 -4.68
N GLU A 154 -3.48 -16.73 -4.08
CA GLU A 154 -4.25 -15.75 -4.85
C GLU A 154 -3.33 -14.88 -5.71
N ILE A 155 -2.21 -14.38 -5.14
CA ILE A 155 -1.22 -13.60 -5.89
C ILE A 155 -0.63 -14.46 -7.03
N LYS A 156 -0.16 -15.68 -6.75
CA LYS A 156 0.40 -16.59 -7.77
C LYS A 156 -0.60 -16.90 -8.89
N THR A 157 -1.87 -17.02 -8.56
CA THR A 157 -2.92 -17.24 -9.57
C THR A 157 -3.03 -16.05 -10.51
N LEU A 158 -3.09 -14.83 -9.99
CA LEU A 158 -3.21 -13.60 -10.77
C LEU A 158 -1.93 -13.33 -11.60
N THR A 159 -0.76 -13.49 -10.99
CA THR A 159 0.52 -13.30 -11.69
C THR A 159 0.77 -14.39 -12.73
N GLY A 160 0.28 -15.62 -12.50
CA GLY A 160 0.29 -16.70 -13.48
C GLY A 160 -0.53 -16.36 -14.73
N ILE A 161 -1.73 -15.78 -14.55
CA ILE A 161 -2.54 -15.26 -15.65
C ILE A 161 -1.80 -14.14 -16.38
N ALA A 162 -1.27 -13.16 -15.63
CA ALA A 162 -0.52 -12.05 -16.19
C ALA A 162 0.67 -12.54 -17.04
N LYS A 163 1.47 -13.46 -16.51
CA LYS A 163 2.62 -14.05 -17.19
C LYS A 163 2.25 -14.80 -18.48
N ALA A 164 1.14 -15.56 -18.46
CA ALA A 164 0.66 -16.28 -19.64
C ALA A 164 0.27 -15.34 -20.78
N HIS A 165 -0.06 -14.09 -20.47
CA HIS A 165 -0.40 -13.03 -21.43
C HIS A 165 0.69 -11.97 -21.61
N ASN A 166 1.91 -12.20 -21.12
CA ASN A 166 3.07 -11.30 -21.21
C ASN A 166 2.86 -9.94 -20.51
N LEU A 167 1.98 -9.85 -19.53
CA LEU A 167 1.81 -8.66 -18.70
C LEU A 167 2.91 -8.60 -17.63
N LYS A 168 3.37 -7.39 -17.33
CA LYS A 168 4.19 -7.13 -16.16
C LYS A 168 3.32 -6.95 -14.92
N THR A 169 3.90 -7.19 -13.73
CA THR A 169 3.15 -7.20 -12.48
C THR A 169 3.74 -6.23 -11.47
N HIS A 170 2.87 -5.42 -10.90
CA HIS A 170 3.17 -4.46 -9.85
C HIS A 170 2.42 -4.85 -8.57
N LEU A 171 3.10 -4.74 -7.42
CA LEU A 171 2.49 -4.84 -6.10
C LEU A 171 2.53 -3.46 -5.42
N ASP A 172 1.36 -2.86 -5.23
CA ASP A 172 1.20 -1.75 -4.30
C ASP A 172 1.27 -2.30 -2.87
N GLY A 173 2.39 -2.05 -2.23
CA GLY A 173 2.70 -2.44 -0.86
C GLY A 173 2.70 -1.25 0.09
N ALA A 174 1.79 -0.29 -0.04
CA ALA A 174 1.67 0.83 0.90
C ALA A 174 1.56 0.37 2.37
N ARG A 175 1.00 -0.83 2.59
CA ARG A 175 0.97 -1.53 3.89
C ARG A 175 1.65 -2.91 3.80
N PHE A 176 2.77 -2.98 3.11
CA PHE A 176 3.52 -4.22 2.87
C PHE A 176 3.81 -5.00 4.14
N ALA A 177 4.35 -4.31 5.15
CA ALA A 177 4.70 -4.93 6.43
C ALA A 177 3.48 -5.54 7.14
N ASN A 178 2.33 -4.86 7.09
CA ASN A 178 1.09 -5.36 7.68
C ASN A 178 0.60 -6.64 6.99
N ALA A 179 0.63 -6.67 5.66
CA ALA A 179 0.26 -7.87 4.88
C ALA A 179 1.21 -9.04 5.15
N MET A 180 2.53 -8.78 5.14
CA MET A 180 3.55 -9.79 5.37
C MET A 180 3.40 -10.45 6.77
N ILE A 181 3.20 -9.63 7.82
CA ILE A 181 2.99 -10.14 9.18
C ILE A 181 1.71 -10.98 9.28
N ALA A 182 0.63 -10.56 8.64
CA ALA A 182 -0.64 -11.29 8.68
C ALA A 182 -0.57 -12.62 7.92
N LEU A 183 0.24 -12.71 6.86
CA LEU A 183 0.45 -13.93 6.07
C LEU A 183 1.52 -14.86 6.64
N ASP A 184 2.28 -14.41 7.64
CA ASP A 184 3.43 -15.12 8.21
C ASP A 184 4.40 -15.62 7.11
N CYS A 185 4.77 -14.73 6.19
CA CYS A 185 5.62 -15.05 5.04
C CYS A 185 6.83 -14.12 4.94
N THR A 186 7.79 -14.48 4.09
CA THR A 186 8.95 -13.63 3.80
C THR A 186 8.61 -12.55 2.76
N PRO A 187 9.35 -11.43 2.71
CA PRO A 187 9.22 -10.43 1.64
C PRO A 187 9.40 -11.01 0.23
N ALA A 188 10.30 -11.98 0.07
CA ALA A 188 10.52 -12.66 -1.20
C ALA A 188 9.30 -13.49 -1.64
N GLU A 189 8.67 -14.21 -0.71
CA GLU A 189 7.46 -14.98 -0.98
C GLU A 189 6.28 -14.10 -1.33
N LEU A 190 6.13 -12.96 -0.65
CA LEU A 190 5.05 -12.01 -0.94
C LEU A 190 5.24 -11.28 -2.30
N THR A 191 6.44 -11.32 -2.89
CA THR A 191 6.77 -10.59 -4.10
C THR A 191 7.21 -11.48 -5.26
N TRP A 192 8.49 -11.49 -5.61
CA TRP A 192 8.98 -12.09 -6.84
C TRP A 192 8.83 -13.62 -6.88
N LYS A 193 8.88 -14.31 -5.74
CA LYS A 193 8.58 -15.75 -5.66
C LYS A 193 7.09 -16.06 -5.94
N SER A 194 6.24 -15.07 -5.81
CA SER A 194 4.83 -15.11 -6.21
C SER A 194 4.57 -14.44 -7.57
N GLY A 195 5.62 -14.12 -8.34
CA GLY A 195 5.53 -13.64 -9.71
C GLY A 195 5.41 -12.12 -9.88
N ILE A 196 5.69 -11.32 -8.85
CA ILE A 196 5.71 -9.85 -8.92
C ILE A 196 7.02 -9.35 -9.54
N ASP A 197 6.95 -8.47 -10.55
CA ASP A 197 8.10 -7.85 -11.20
C ASP A 197 8.63 -6.62 -10.45
N VAL A 198 7.74 -5.82 -9.85
CA VAL A 198 8.10 -4.63 -9.09
C VAL A 198 7.18 -4.43 -7.89
N VAL A 199 7.73 -3.95 -6.78
CA VAL A 199 6.96 -3.62 -5.57
C VAL A 199 7.19 -2.18 -5.14
N SER A 200 6.11 -1.48 -4.78
CA SER A 200 6.13 -0.26 -3.99
C SER A 200 6.15 -0.65 -2.51
N PHE A 201 7.33 -0.66 -1.88
CA PHE A 201 7.52 -1.05 -0.49
C PHE A 201 7.29 0.14 0.43
N GLY A 202 6.14 0.15 1.10
CA GLY A 202 5.67 1.25 1.93
C GLY A 202 6.36 1.36 3.28
N ALA A 203 6.77 2.58 3.65
CA ALA A 203 7.34 2.87 4.96
C ALA A 203 6.67 4.06 5.67
N THR A 204 6.07 4.99 4.94
CA THR A 204 5.44 6.20 5.50
C THR A 204 4.31 5.84 6.47
N LYS A 205 3.39 4.96 6.10
CA LYS A 205 2.27 4.53 6.95
C LYS A 205 2.72 3.75 8.19
N ASN A 206 3.96 3.27 8.20
CA ASN A 206 4.50 2.40 9.25
C ASN A 206 5.67 3.03 10.00
N GLY A 207 5.64 4.35 10.21
CA GLY A 207 6.52 5.07 11.13
C GLY A 207 7.59 5.94 10.49
N CYS A 208 7.68 6.05 9.16
CA CYS A 208 8.52 7.04 8.49
C CYS A 208 7.79 8.37 8.28
N LEU A 209 8.54 9.45 7.96
CA LEU A 209 7.98 10.76 7.64
C LEU A 209 7.47 10.84 6.19
N GLY A 210 8.22 10.22 5.26
CA GLY A 210 7.90 10.26 3.83
C GLY A 210 9.02 9.60 3.04
N VAL A 211 8.98 8.28 2.96
CA VAL A 211 9.86 7.46 2.13
C VAL A 211 9.18 6.15 1.77
N GLU A 212 9.29 5.79 0.51
CA GLU A 212 8.89 4.48 -0.03
C GLU A 212 10.05 3.93 -0.85
N ALA A 213 10.22 2.62 -0.88
CA ALA A 213 11.17 2.00 -1.78
C ALA A 213 10.44 1.37 -2.99
N VAL A 214 10.97 1.59 -4.18
CA VAL A 214 10.55 0.86 -5.39
C VAL A 214 11.63 -0.16 -5.71
N VAL A 215 11.25 -1.43 -5.72
CA VAL A 215 12.19 -2.55 -5.91
C VAL A 215 11.80 -3.30 -7.19
N PHE A 216 12.68 -3.23 -8.19
CA PHE A 216 12.58 -4.00 -9.43
C PHE A 216 13.37 -5.29 -9.28
N PHE A 217 12.73 -6.44 -9.42
CA PHE A 217 13.40 -7.73 -9.33
C PHE A 217 14.15 -8.10 -10.62
N ASN A 218 13.74 -7.54 -11.78
CA ASN A 218 14.54 -7.57 -13.00
C ASN A 218 15.25 -6.21 -13.20
N PRO A 219 16.58 -6.13 -13.09
CA PRO A 219 17.34 -4.88 -13.21
C PRO A 219 17.30 -4.25 -14.63
N GLU A 220 16.97 -5.02 -15.67
CA GLU A 220 16.90 -4.50 -17.06
C GLU A 220 15.83 -3.40 -17.20
N MET A 221 14.80 -3.43 -16.36
CA MET A 221 13.71 -2.43 -16.38
C MET A 221 14.07 -1.14 -15.64
N ALA A 222 15.12 -1.15 -14.84
CA ALA A 222 15.37 -0.14 -13.82
C ALA A 222 15.87 1.20 -14.39
N TRP A 223 16.58 1.20 -15.52
CA TRP A 223 17.10 2.45 -16.12
C TRP A 223 15.98 3.40 -16.55
N GLU A 224 14.91 2.89 -17.13
CA GLU A 224 13.77 3.72 -17.49
C GLU A 224 13.10 4.33 -16.24
N PHE A 225 12.97 3.58 -15.16
CA PHE A 225 12.45 4.11 -13.90
C PHE A 225 13.31 5.27 -13.38
N GLU A 226 14.63 5.16 -13.45
CA GLU A 226 15.54 6.20 -12.98
C GLU A 226 15.38 7.51 -13.77
N LEU A 227 15.25 7.40 -15.10
CA LEU A 227 14.96 8.55 -15.97
C LEU A 227 13.61 9.18 -15.63
N ARG A 228 12.56 8.37 -15.45
CA ARG A 228 11.22 8.83 -15.07
C ARG A 228 11.21 9.48 -13.69
N ARG A 229 11.91 8.91 -12.71
CA ARG A 229 12.07 9.47 -11.36
C ARG A 229 12.72 10.85 -11.41
N LYS A 230 13.79 11.03 -12.19
CA LYS A 230 14.43 12.34 -12.36
C LYS A 230 13.51 13.32 -13.07
N ARG A 231 12.90 12.91 -14.17
CA ARG A 231 12.00 13.75 -14.97
C ARG A 231 10.75 14.18 -14.19
N GLY A 232 10.22 13.30 -13.36
CA GLY A 232 9.06 13.53 -12.48
C GLY A 232 9.38 14.39 -11.24
N GLY A 233 10.65 14.79 -11.02
CA GLY A 233 11.03 15.59 -9.85
C GLY A 233 11.18 14.78 -8.55
N HIS A 234 11.17 13.46 -8.61
CA HIS A 234 11.24 12.57 -7.44
C HIS A 234 12.66 12.10 -7.09
N LEU A 235 13.69 12.52 -7.82
CA LEU A 235 15.09 12.31 -7.45
C LEU A 235 15.60 13.53 -6.67
N LEU A 236 15.57 13.42 -5.34
CA LEU A 236 15.97 14.51 -4.45
C LEU A 236 17.48 14.73 -4.44
N SER A 237 17.92 15.98 -4.42
CA SER A 237 19.37 16.31 -4.31
C SER A 237 19.93 15.88 -2.95
N LYS A 238 19.24 16.18 -1.84
CA LYS A 238 19.58 15.70 -0.49
C LYS A 238 18.95 14.35 -0.21
N HIS A 239 19.24 13.38 -1.07
CA HIS A 239 18.66 12.04 -1.02
C HIS A 239 18.95 11.30 0.30
N ARG A 240 20.04 11.66 0.99
CA ARG A 240 20.37 11.13 2.32
C ARG A 240 19.22 11.20 3.32
N MET A 241 18.26 12.14 3.13
CA MET A 241 17.07 12.24 3.99
C MET A 241 16.10 11.06 3.79
N LEU A 242 16.03 10.51 2.58
CA LEU A 242 15.26 9.30 2.30
C LEU A 242 16.00 8.06 2.78
N SER A 243 17.30 7.96 2.45
CA SER A 243 18.14 6.82 2.83
C SER A 243 18.24 6.64 4.34
N ALA A 244 18.37 7.75 5.10
CA ALA A 244 18.42 7.70 6.55
C ALA A 244 17.10 7.20 7.17
N GLN A 245 15.95 7.65 6.66
CA GLN A 245 14.65 7.14 7.11
C GLN A 245 14.55 5.63 6.86
N MET A 246 14.86 5.19 5.65
CA MET A 246 14.80 3.77 5.29
C MET A 246 15.81 2.93 6.08
N GLN A 247 17.02 3.42 6.34
CA GLN A 247 17.98 2.75 7.23
C GLN A 247 17.42 2.59 8.65
N GLY A 248 16.87 3.67 9.22
CA GLY A 248 16.26 3.62 10.54
C GLY A 248 15.08 2.67 10.61
N TYR A 249 14.29 2.60 9.55
CA TYR A 249 13.13 1.74 9.40
C TYR A 249 13.50 0.25 9.35
N LEU A 250 14.56 -0.09 8.61
CA LEU A 250 15.04 -1.46 8.42
C LEU A 250 15.98 -1.93 9.55
N LYS A 251 16.43 -1.02 10.42
CA LYS A 251 17.34 -1.33 11.51
C LYS A 251 16.64 -2.16 12.59
N ASP A 252 17.31 -3.25 13.02
CA ASP A 252 16.86 -4.09 14.13
C ASP A 252 15.39 -4.58 13.97
N ASP A 253 14.97 -4.79 12.72
CA ASP A 253 13.62 -5.22 12.32
C ASP A 253 12.48 -4.33 12.83
N LEU A 254 12.77 -3.04 13.08
CA LEU A 254 11.78 -2.06 13.57
C LEU A 254 10.50 -2.07 12.73
N TRP A 255 10.61 -2.14 11.40
CA TRP A 255 9.48 -2.15 10.48
C TRP A 255 8.51 -3.31 10.70
N ILE A 256 9.02 -4.46 11.15
CA ILE A 256 8.24 -5.66 11.51
C ILE A 256 7.49 -5.39 12.82
N ASP A 257 8.19 -4.87 13.83
CA ASP A 257 7.60 -4.62 15.14
C ASP A 257 6.50 -3.57 15.09
N LEU A 258 6.67 -2.51 14.30
CA LEU A 258 5.66 -1.47 14.11
C LEU A 258 4.40 -2.03 13.44
N ALA A 259 4.54 -2.83 12.39
CA ALA A 259 3.40 -3.46 11.71
C ALA A 259 2.71 -4.51 12.59
N ARG A 260 3.48 -5.33 13.31
CA ARG A 260 2.94 -6.31 14.27
C ARG A 260 2.10 -5.63 15.33
N LYS A 261 2.59 -4.51 15.87
CA LYS A 261 1.84 -3.71 16.85
C LYS A 261 0.55 -3.17 16.25
N ALA A 262 0.60 -2.55 15.07
CA ALA A 262 -0.59 -2.01 14.40
C ALA A 262 -1.67 -3.09 14.16
N ASN A 263 -1.28 -4.26 13.64
CA ASN A 263 -2.18 -5.40 13.44
C ASN A 263 -2.74 -5.93 14.77
N SER A 264 -1.89 -6.07 15.79
CA SER A 264 -2.31 -6.55 17.12
C SER A 264 -3.32 -5.62 17.78
N GLU A 265 -3.09 -4.31 17.76
CA GLU A 265 -4.03 -3.33 18.33
C GLU A 265 -5.37 -3.34 17.56
N CYS A 266 -5.33 -3.53 16.23
CA CYS A 266 -6.53 -3.69 15.42
C CYS A 266 -7.32 -4.95 15.83
N GLN A 267 -6.67 -6.09 16.01
CA GLN A 267 -7.32 -7.32 16.44
C GLN A 267 -7.88 -7.23 17.87
N LYS A 268 -7.21 -6.54 18.78
CA LYS A 268 -7.74 -6.26 20.13
C LYS A 268 -9.03 -5.44 20.06
N LEU A 269 -9.04 -4.38 19.23
CA LEU A 269 -10.23 -3.56 19.02
C LEU A 269 -11.35 -4.40 18.40
N LEU A 270 -11.07 -5.15 17.33
CA LEU A 270 -12.03 -6.01 16.64
C LEU A 270 -12.70 -6.99 17.59
N SER A 271 -11.91 -7.73 18.39
CA SER A 271 -12.42 -8.76 19.32
C SER A 271 -13.43 -8.23 20.36
N LYS A 272 -13.46 -6.92 20.55
CA LYS A 272 -14.40 -6.24 21.45
C LYS A 272 -15.61 -5.71 20.72
N ILE A 273 -15.40 -5.04 19.58
CA ILE A 273 -16.50 -4.40 18.85
C ILE A 273 -17.39 -5.40 18.11
N GLU A 274 -16.84 -6.54 17.65
CA GLU A 274 -17.64 -7.61 16.99
C GLU A 274 -18.72 -8.23 17.89
N LYS A 275 -18.58 -8.09 19.22
CA LYS A 275 -19.57 -8.55 20.20
C LYS A 275 -20.71 -7.56 20.42
N ASN A 276 -20.59 -6.34 19.90
CA ASN A 276 -21.63 -5.33 20.04
C ASN A 276 -22.67 -5.51 18.91
N PRO A 277 -23.93 -5.81 19.22
CA PRO A 277 -24.97 -6.07 18.20
C PRO A 277 -25.29 -4.85 17.32
N ASN A 278 -24.89 -3.65 17.74
CA ASN A 278 -25.06 -2.40 16.99
C ASN A 278 -23.93 -2.15 15.99
N ILE A 279 -22.90 -2.99 15.92
CA ILE A 279 -21.76 -2.85 15.02
C ILE A 279 -21.76 -4.01 14.05
N LYS A 280 -21.79 -3.73 12.75
CA LYS A 280 -21.73 -4.76 11.71
C LYS A 280 -20.41 -4.58 10.94
N ILE A 281 -19.55 -5.59 11.02
CA ILE A 281 -18.32 -5.61 10.24
C ILE A 281 -18.66 -5.83 8.75
N ILE A 282 -18.15 -4.98 7.87
CA ILE A 282 -18.46 -5.00 6.43
C ILE A 282 -17.52 -5.94 5.67
N HIS A 283 -16.23 -5.88 5.98
CA HIS A 283 -15.19 -6.69 5.36
C HIS A 283 -14.36 -7.39 6.42
N PRO A 284 -13.78 -8.58 6.15
CA PRO A 284 -12.87 -9.23 7.09
C PRO A 284 -11.67 -8.33 7.42
N PRO A 285 -11.45 -7.96 8.71
CA PRO A 285 -10.30 -7.15 9.10
C PRO A 285 -9.06 -8.06 9.24
N GLU A 286 -8.27 -8.15 8.17
CA GLU A 286 -7.13 -9.07 8.10
C GLU A 286 -5.78 -8.40 8.44
N ALA A 287 -5.77 -7.07 8.59
CA ALA A 287 -4.58 -6.28 8.95
C ALA A 287 -4.92 -5.22 10.01
N ASN A 288 -4.60 -3.97 9.72
CA ASN A 288 -4.73 -2.83 10.64
C ASN A 288 -5.95 -1.91 10.36
N LEU A 289 -6.91 -2.37 9.55
CA LEU A 289 -8.10 -1.61 9.16
C LEU A 289 -9.38 -2.38 9.52
N ILE A 290 -10.37 -1.67 10.06
CA ILE A 290 -11.72 -2.20 10.32
C ILE A 290 -12.72 -1.33 9.58
N PHE A 291 -13.58 -1.99 8.78
CA PHE A 291 -14.72 -1.37 8.12
C PHE A 291 -16.00 -1.87 8.75
N ALA A 292 -16.85 -0.96 9.21
CA ALA A 292 -18.09 -1.32 9.90
C ALA A 292 -19.20 -0.35 9.59
N THR A 293 -20.47 -0.78 9.81
CA THR A 293 -21.61 0.11 9.97
C THR A 293 -21.98 0.21 11.43
N ILE A 294 -22.38 1.40 11.85
CA ILE A 294 -22.87 1.72 13.18
C ILE A 294 -24.11 2.61 13.08
N PRO A 295 -25.01 2.62 14.09
CA PRO A 295 -26.10 3.58 14.14
C PRO A 295 -25.60 5.03 14.04
N THR A 296 -26.25 5.86 13.24
CA THR A 296 -25.88 7.28 13.05
C THR A 296 -25.83 8.02 14.39
N LYS A 297 -26.75 7.75 15.32
CA LYS A 297 -26.74 8.32 16.68
C LYS A 297 -25.47 7.95 17.45
N LEU A 298 -24.93 6.74 17.26
CA LEU A 298 -23.67 6.31 17.87
C LEU A 298 -22.49 7.03 17.22
N HIS A 299 -22.51 7.20 15.89
CA HIS A 299 -21.52 7.97 15.16
C HIS A 299 -21.43 9.41 15.71
N ASP A 300 -22.59 10.12 15.82
CA ASP A 300 -22.65 11.48 16.33
C ASP A 300 -22.09 11.59 17.76
N LYS A 301 -22.42 10.62 18.61
CA LYS A 301 -21.89 10.52 19.97
C LYS A 301 -20.37 10.32 19.98
N LEU A 302 -19.83 9.44 19.15
CA LEU A 302 -18.38 9.21 19.06
C LEU A 302 -17.64 10.47 18.64
N ILE A 303 -18.11 11.14 17.59
CA ILE A 303 -17.51 12.39 17.08
C ILE A 303 -17.58 13.51 18.13
N SER A 304 -18.73 13.71 18.78
CA SER A 304 -18.89 14.74 19.81
C SER A 304 -18.02 14.50 21.06
N ASN A 305 -17.61 13.25 21.30
CA ASN A 305 -16.66 12.88 22.37
C ASN A 305 -15.21 12.80 21.88
N GLY A 306 -14.89 13.35 20.70
CA GLY A 306 -13.52 13.52 20.19
C GLY A 306 -12.91 12.28 19.56
N ALA A 307 -13.72 11.30 19.15
CA ALA A 307 -13.25 10.23 18.29
C ALA A 307 -12.97 10.79 16.87
N LYS A 308 -11.82 10.42 16.30
CA LYS A 308 -11.42 10.79 14.94
C LYS A 308 -11.21 9.54 14.13
N TYR A 309 -12.04 9.31 13.15
CA TYR A 309 -11.96 8.21 12.19
C TYR A 309 -12.61 8.65 10.86
N ASN A 310 -12.41 7.87 9.79
CA ASN A 310 -12.99 8.22 8.52
C ASN A 310 -14.47 7.78 8.45
N HIS A 311 -15.32 8.74 8.11
CA HIS A 311 -16.66 8.48 7.63
C HIS A 311 -16.57 8.06 6.16
N TRP A 312 -17.06 6.87 5.83
CA TRP A 312 -16.95 6.36 4.48
C TRP A 312 -18.25 6.65 3.72
N SER A 313 -18.19 7.59 2.78
CA SER A 313 -19.36 8.02 2.02
C SER A 313 -19.89 6.90 1.11
N SER A 314 -21.18 6.97 0.78
CA SER A 314 -21.87 6.00 -0.08
C SER A 314 -21.26 5.87 -1.50
N GLN A 315 -20.51 6.86 -1.97
CA GLN A 315 -19.87 6.83 -3.29
C GLN A 315 -18.70 5.85 -3.38
N MET A 316 -18.02 5.57 -2.26
CA MET A 316 -16.84 4.69 -2.19
C MET A 316 -17.17 3.24 -1.74
N SER A 317 -18.43 2.93 -1.50
CA SER A 317 -18.84 1.59 -1.07
C SER A 317 -20.07 1.12 -1.83
N PRO A 318 -20.01 -0.08 -2.45
CA PRO A 318 -21.13 -0.64 -3.19
C PRO A 318 -22.30 -1.10 -2.31
N LEU A 319 -22.18 -1.01 -0.98
CA LEU A 319 -23.23 -1.43 -0.06
C LEU A 319 -24.18 -0.27 0.24
N ASP A 320 -25.44 -0.40 -0.12
CA ASP A 320 -26.50 0.45 0.38
C ASP A 320 -26.67 0.23 1.88
N VAL A 321 -26.60 1.32 2.64
CA VAL A 321 -26.73 1.30 4.09
C VAL A 321 -28.01 2.05 4.44
N PRO A 322 -28.84 1.55 5.37
CA PRO A 322 -30.02 2.26 5.85
C PRO A 322 -29.67 3.69 6.29
N GLU A 323 -30.59 4.64 6.09
CA GLU A 323 -30.38 6.07 6.44
C GLU A 323 -29.99 6.29 7.91
N ASN A 324 -30.36 5.38 8.80
CA ASN A 324 -30.01 5.41 10.22
C ASN A 324 -28.69 4.72 10.58
N GLU A 325 -27.95 4.23 9.61
CA GLU A 325 -26.61 3.62 9.77
C GLU A 325 -25.55 4.46 9.06
N THR A 326 -24.35 4.47 9.62
CA THR A 326 -23.17 5.19 9.10
C THR A 326 -22.04 4.21 8.89
N LYS A 327 -21.41 4.26 7.71
CA LYS A 327 -20.20 3.49 7.41
C LYS A 327 -18.98 4.20 7.98
N ILE A 328 -18.15 3.47 8.68
CA ILE A 328 -16.92 3.96 9.27
C ILE A 328 -15.72 3.10 8.91
N ARG A 329 -14.56 3.72 8.82
CA ARG A 329 -13.27 3.04 8.76
C ARG A 329 -12.43 3.44 9.96
N LEU A 330 -12.00 2.44 10.74
CA LEU A 330 -11.05 2.59 11.83
C LEU A 330 -9.68 2.07 11.37
N ALA A 331 -8.64 2.88 11.51
CA ALA A 331 -7.27 2.51 11.19
C ALA A 331 -6.43 2.51 12.47
N CYS A 332 -5.82 1.37 12.80
CA CYS A 332 -4.81 1.30 13.84
C CYS A 332 -3.41 1.54 13.24
N SER A 333 -2.57 2.23 13.97
CA SER A 333 -1.18 2.49 13.59
C SER A 333 -0.22 1.95 14.65
N TRP A 334 1.07 2.00 14.36
CA TRP A 334 2.12 1.61 15.29
C TRP A 334 2.07 2.35 16.63
N CYS A 335 1.51 3.57 16.66
CA CYS A 335 1.40 4.39 17.87
C CYS A 335 0.02 4.33 18.55
N THR A 336 -0.93 3.54 18.01
CA THR A 336 -2.22 3.32 18.68
C THR A 336 -2.00 2.72 20.06
N THR A 337 -2.68 3.30 21.08
CA THR A 337 -2.51 2.91 22.49
C THR A 337 -3.74 2.16 23.00
N GLU A 338 -3.52 1.28 23.97
CA GLU A 338 -4.60 0.58 24.68
C GLU A 338 -5.57 1.58 25.36
N SER A 339 -5.05 2.70 25.88
CA SER A 339 -5.89 3.76 26.45
C SER A 339 -6.86 4.38 25.43
N GLU A 340 -6.43 4.57 24.18
CA GLU A 340 -7.31 5.07 23.11
C GLU A 340 -8.37 4.04 22.73
N ILE A 341 -7.98 2.77 22.65
CA ILE A 341 -8.91 1.66 22.40
C ILE A 341 -9.95 1.59 23.51
N ASN A 342 -9.56 1.60 24.76
CA ASN A 342 -10.48 1.51 25.90
C ASN A 342 -11.44 2.71 25.93
N LYS A 343 -10.98 3.93 25.69
CA LYS A 343 -11.83 5.12 25.58
C LYS A 343 -12.85 5.01 24.44
N LEU A 344 -12.46 4.45 23.29
CA LEU A 344 -13.38 4.22 22.18
C LEU A 344 -14.44 3.18 22.57
N LEU A 345 -14.02 2.07 23.22
CA LEU A 345 -14.91 1.00 23.64
C LEU A 345 -15.91 1.44 24.71
N GLU A 346 -15.52 2.31 25.65
CA GLU A 346 -16.43 2.90 26.61
C GLU A 346 -17.59 3.67 25.94
N LEU A 347 -17.31 4.35 24.83
CA LEU A 347 -18.33 5.06 24.05
C LEU A 347 -19.24 4.14 23.24
N PHE A 348 -18.73 2.99 22.80
CA PHE A 348 -19.53 1.98 22.10
C PHE A 348 -20.51 1.24 23.01
N ASN A 349 -20.24 1.14 24.30
CA ASN A 349 -21.00 0.34 25.26
C ASN A 349 -22.17 1.07 25.92
N TYR A 350 -22.58 2.26 25.46
CA TYR A 350 -23.72 3.03 25.99
C TYR A 350 -24.91 3.05 25.03
#